data_ce8772e3eb5523dcd23b22293914bf96
#
_entry.id   ce8772e3eb5523dcd23b22293914bf96
#
_cell.length_a   1.000
_cell.length_b   1.000
_cell.length_c   1.000
_cell.angle_alpha   90.00
_cell.angle_beta   90.00
_cell.angle_gamma   90.00
#
_symmetry.space_group_name_H-M   'P 1'
#
loop_
_entity.id
_entity.type
_entity.pdbx_description
1 polymer ?
#
loop_
_entity_poly.entity_id
_entity_poly.type
_entity_poly.pdbx_seq_one_letter_code
_entity_poly.pdbx_strand_id
1 'polypeptide(L)'
;TSLIASVLAAGGMDPTYVIGGRLNSAGVNAKLGQGEYIVVEADESDASFLNLLPMISVITNIDADHMDTYGHDFNKLKAAFLEFLHRMPFYGAAIVCGDDPGVQSIVEQISRPVITYGFSENARVRAVDVRAEHGQMHFLVQRQKAFGLPDLPVTLNAAGRHNVLNALAAISVACEIEVADAAIQQALAEFKGVGRRFQHYGRLHHQGKHFDLIDDYGHH
;
A
#
# COMPACT_ATOMS: atom_id res chain seq x y z
N THR A 1 -1.57 2.05 -2.93
CA THR A 1 -1.74 1.95 -4.41
C THR A 1 -0.56 2.61 -5.13
N SER A 2 -0.23 3.89 -4.84
CA SER A 2 0.81 4.68 -5.52
C SER A 2 2.22 4.07 -5.42
N LEU A 3 2.59 3.53 -4.24
CA LEU A 3 3.87 2.84 -4.05
C LEU A 3 3.97 1.59 -4.93
N ILE A 4 2.89 0.81 -5.06
CA ILE A 4 2.84 -0.36 -5.94
C ILE A 4 3.10 0.08 -7.39
N ALA A 5 2.35 1.06 -7.89
CA ALA A 5 2.53 1.57 -9.24
C ALA A 5 3.98 2.08 -9.49
N SER A 6 4.58 2.76 -8.51
CA SER A 6 5.96 3.25 -8.60
C SER A 6 6.99 2.11 -8.64
N VAL A 7 6.81 1.08 -7.81
CA VAL A 7 7.72 -0.08 -7.77
C VAL A 7 7.63 -0.89 -9.06
N LEU A 8 6.43 -1.14 -9.58
CA LEU A 8 6.25 -1.83 -10.84
C LEU A 8 6.86 -1.06 -12.02
N ALA A 9 6.68 0.26 -12.03
CA ALA A 9 7.28 1.12 -13.06
C ALA A 9 8.82 1.08 -13.01
N ALA A 10 9.42 1.15 -11.83
CA ALA A 10 10.87 1.02 -11.65
C ALA A 10 11.38 -0.38 -12.03
N GLY A 11 10.56 -1.41 -11.86
CA GLY A 11 10.83 -2.77 -12.33
C GLY A 11 10.69 -2.95 -13.86
N GLY A 12 10.41 -1.88 -14.60
CA GLY A 12 10.27 -1.94 -16.08
C GLY A 12 8.95 -2.54 -16.57
N MET A 13 7.97 -2.73 -15.66
CA MET A 13 6.69 -3.36 -16.00
C MET A 13 5.67 -2.41 -16.63
N ASP A 14 5.94 -1.09 -16.66
CA ASP A 14 5.09 -0.02 -17.21
C ASP A 14 3.57 -0.24 -16.97
N PRO A 15 3.11 -0.31 -15.71
CA PRO A 15 1.73 -0.65 -15.41
C PRO A 15 0.76 0.45 -15.84
N THR A 16 -0.45 0.04 -16.24
CA THR A 16 -1.60 0.94 -16.18
C THR A 16 -1.97 1.17 -14.71
N TYR A 17 -2.33 2.39 -14.32
CA TYR A 17 -2.81 2.63 -12.97
C TYR A 17 -3.96 3.62 -12.91
N VAL A 18 -4.85 3.40 -11.92
CA VAL A 18 -5.93 4.31 -11.52
C VAL A 18 -5.88 4.42 -9.99
N ILE A 19 -5.58 5.62 -9.49
CA ILE A 19 -5.42 5.90 -8.06
C ILE A 19 -6.28 7.09 -7.64
N GLY A 20 -6.77 7.10 -6.40
CA GLY A 20 -7.62 8.18 -5.87
C GLY A 20 -6.88 9.51 -5.69
N GLY A 21 -5.57 9.48 -5.48
CA GLY A 21 -4.72 10.66 -5.36
C GLY A 21 -3.85 10.92 -6.58
N ARG A 22 -3.33 12.15 -6.71
CA ARG A 22 -2.38 12.49 -7.78
C ARG A 22 -0.97 12.04 -7.43
N LEU A 23 -0.38 11.14 -8.21
CA LEU A 23 1.00 10.70 -8.03
C LEU A 23 1.97 11.85 -8.39
N ASN A 24 2.74 12.34 -7.42
CA ASN A 24 3.59 13.53 -7.61
C ASN A 24 4.69 13.32 -8.67
N SER A 25 5.21 12.11 -8.84
CA SER A 25 6.22 11.79 -9.85
C SER A 25 5.68 11.88 -11.28
N ALA A 26 4.40 11.54 -11.49
CA ALA A 26 3.77 11.53 -12.81
C ALA A 26 2.85 12.74 -13.05
N GLY A 27 2.43 13.41 -11.98
CA GLY A 27 1.53 14.56 -12.06
C GLY A 27 0.08 14.24 -12.43
N VAL A 28 -0.30 12.93 -12.45
CA VAL A 28 -1.62 12.42 -12.84
C VAL A 28 -2.10 11.35 -11.85
N ASN A 29 -3.40 11.11 -11.83
CA ASN A 29 -4.02 10.06 -11.02
C ASN A 29 -4.33 8.78 -11.83
N ALA A 30 -4.22 8.83 -13.14
CA ALA A 30 -4.37 7.67 -14.00
C ALA A 30 -3.38 7.75 -15.18
N LYS A 31 -2.83 6.62 -15.57
CA LYS A 31 -1.92 6.46 -16.70
C LYS A 31 -2.20 5.14 -17.40
N LEU A 32 -2.28 5.16 -18.72
CA LEU A 32 -2.24 3.94 -19.54
C LEU A 32 -0.78 3.53 -19.71
N GLY A 33 -0.41 2.35 -19.24
CA GLY A 33 0.87 1.69 -19.47
C GLY A 33 0.83 0.74 -20.65
N GLN A 34 2.00 0.22 -21.04
CA GLN A 34 2.15 -0.79 -22.10
C GLN A 34 2.31 -2.21 -21.51
N GLY A 35 2.45 -2.32 -20.19
CA GLY A 35 2.65 -3.59 -19.50
C GLY A 35 1.35 -4.36 -19.26
N GLU A 36 1.48 -5.58 -18.76
CA GLU A 36 0.38 -6.51 -18.51
C GLU A 36 -0.40 -6.21 -17.22
N TYR A 37 0.14 -5.36 -16.34
CA TYR A 37 -0.46 -5.08 -15.03
C TYR A 37 -1.30 -3.81 -15.05
N ILE A 38 -2.45 -3.88 -14.36
CA ILE A 38 -3.23 -2.73 -13.96
C ILE A 38 -3.26 -2.62 -12.44
N VAL A 39 -2.91 -1.47 -11.89
CA VAL A 39 -2.95 -1.16 -10.46
C VAL A 39 -4.13 -0.22 -10.23
N VAL A 40 -5.14 -0.72 -9.52
CA VAL A 40 -6.38 0.02 -9.28
C VAL A 40 -6.57 0.23 -7.77
N GLU A 41 -6.94 1.44 -7.38
CA GLU A 41 -7.40 1.71 -6.02
C GLU A 41 -8.83 1.20 -5.88
N ALA A 42 -9.01 0.20 -5.01
CA ALA A 42 -10.32 -0.35 -4.68
C ALA A 42 -10.95 0.50 -3.57
N ASP A 43 -12.20 0.91 -3.75
CA ASP A 43 -12.94 1.76 -2.82
C ASP A 43 -14.09 0.96 -2.19
N GLU A 44 -14.07 0.84 -0.86
CA GLU A 44 -15.12 0.15 -0.10
C GLU A 44 -16.29 1.06 0.25
N SER A 45 -16.16 2.38 0.08
CA SER A 45 -17.13 3.36 0.57
C SER A 45 -18.55 3.17 0.00
N ASP A 46 -18.65 2.72 -1.25
CA ASP A 46 -19.91 2.43 -1.95
C ASP A 46 -20.04 0.95 -2.38
N ALA A 47 -19.14 0.10 -1.87
CA ALA A 47 -19.03 -1.31 -2.24
C ALA A 47 -18.69 -1.56 -3.72
N SER A 48 -18.26 -0.55 -4.49
CA SER A 48 -17.91 -0.69 -5.92
C SER A 48 -16.72 -1.62 -6.15
N PHE A 49 -15.81 -1.78 -5.17
CA PHE A 49 -14.68 -2.70 -5.22
C PHE A 49 -15.12 -4.15 -5.47
N LEU A 50 -16.36 -4.52 -5.11
CA LEU A 50 -16.91 -5.84 -5.41
C LEU A 50 -17.12 -6.10 -6.91
N ASN A 51 -17.03 -5.10 -7.78
CA ASN A 51 -17.08 -5.30 -9.22
C ASN A 51 -15.72 -5.64 -9.83
N LEU A 52 -14.64 -5.58 -9.05
CA LEU A 52 -13.29 -5.90 -9.50
C LEU A 52 -13.04 -7.42 -9.43
N LEU A 53 -12.19 -7.92 -10.33
CA LEU A 53 -11.72 -9.31 -10.38
C LEU A 53 -10.19 -9.32 -10.28
N PRO A 54 -9.64 -9.11 -9.09
CA PRO A 54 -8.20 -8.96 -8.93
C PRO A 54 -7.46 -10.30 -9.02
N MET A 55 -6.22 -10.26 -9.52
CA MET A 55 -5.24 -11.36 -9.40
C MET A 55 -4.51 -11.30 -8.06
N ILE A 56 -4.17 -10.10 -7.63
CA ILE A 56 -3.53 -9.80 -6.35
C ILE A 56 -4.38 -8.74 -5.67
N SER A 57 -4.80 -9.00 -4.44
CA SER A 57 -5.53 -8.04 -3.60
C SER A 57 -4.66 -7.60 -2.43
N VAL A 58 -4.68 -6.30 -2.13
CA VAL A 58 -4.01 -5.74 -0.96
C VAL A 58 -5.05 -5.16 -0.02
N ILE A 59 -5.08 -5.64 1.23
CA ILE A 59 -5.93 -5.10 2.30
C ILE A 59 -5.02 -4.46 3.36
N THR A 60 -5.13 -3.16 3.51
CA THR A 60 -4.31 -2.40 4.46
C THR A 60 -4.90 -2.37 5.87
N ASN A 61 -6.20 -2.22 5.96
CA ASN A 61 -6.98 -2.23 7.19
C ASN A 61 -8.45 -2.51 6.86
N ILE A 62 -9.24 -2.83 7.89
CA ILE A 62 -10.70 -2.87 7.85
C ILE A 62 -11.19 -2.08 9.06
N ASP A 63 -11.63 -0.86 8.83
CA ASP A 63 -12.11 0.04 9.88
C ASP A 63 -13.61 0.33 9.71
N ALA A 64 -14.27 0.73 10.79
CA ALA A 64 -15.70 1.03 10.82
C ALA A 64 -16.00 2.40 10.19
N ASP A 65 -15.57 2.60 8.95
CA ASP A 65 -15.84 3.80 8.16
C ASP A 65 -16.89 3.50 7.08
N HIS A 66 -17.54 4.53 6.55
CA HIS A 66 -18.59 4.43 5.52
C HIS A 66 -19.70 3.41 5.86
N MET A 67 -20.03 3.30 7.15
CA MET A 67 -20.95 2.28 7.69
C MET A 67 -22.38 2.38 7.15
N ASP A 68 -22.80 3.53 6.58
CA ASP A 68 -24.09 3.71 5.95
C ASP A 68 -24.31 2.70 4.80
N THR A 69 -23.28 2.45 3.98
CA THR A 69 -23.29 1.48 2.88
C THR A 69 -23.52 0.06 3.39
N TYR A 70 -23.08 -0.25 4.60
CA TYR A 70 -23.17 -1.58 5.20
C TYR A 70 -24.27 -1.69 6.26
N GLY A 71 -25.19 -0.70 6.31
CA GLY A 71 -26.31 -0.68 7.25
C GLY A 71 -25.88 -0.63 8.71
N HIS A 72 -24.78 0.05 9.00
CA HIS A 72 -24.14 0.18 10.32
C HIS A 72 -23.74 -1.16 10.97
N ASP A 73 -23.52 -2.20 10.17
CA ASP A 73 -23.10 -3.52 10.64
C ASP A 73 -21.67 -3.85 10.16
N PHE A 74 -20.72 -3.81 11.09
CA PHE A 74 -19.32 -4.09 10.82
C PHE A 74 -19.06 -5.52 10.28
N ASN A 75 -19.93 -6.48 10.60
CA ASN A 75 -19.83 -7.82 10.04
C ASN A 75 -20.18 -7.86 8.55
N LYS A 76 -21.10 -7.00 8.10
CA LYS A 76 -21.38 -6.86 6.67
C LYS A 76 -20.21 -6.26 5.91
N LEU A 77 -19.52 -5.27 6.48
CA LEU A 77 -18.30 -4.74 5.91
C LEU A 77 -17.23 -5.85 5.79
N LYS A 78 -16.97 -6.59 6.87
CA LYS A 78 -16.03 -7.73 6.83
C LYS A 78 -16.42 -8.79 5.81
N ALA A 79 -17.71 -9.11 5.69
CA ALA A 79 -18.21 -10.05 4.68
C ALA A 79 -17.96 -9.54 3.24
N ALA A 80 -18.09 -8.24 3.00
CA ALA A 80 -17.79 -7.64 1.70
C ALA A 80 -16.28 -7.75 1.37
N PHE A 81 -15.38 -7.52 2.33
CA PHE A 81 -13.96 -7.77 2.12
C PHE A 81 -13.64 -9.24 1.83
N LEU A 82 -14.29 -10.18 2.51
CA LEU A 82 -14.16 -11.62 2.19
C LEU A 82 -14.67 -11.95 0.80
N GLU A 83 -15.82 -11.40 0.40
CA GLU A 83 -16.36 -11.56 -0.94
C GLU A 83 -15.38 -11.03 -1.99
N PHE A 84 -14.81 -9.84 -1.79
CA PHE A 84 -13.79 -9.27 -2.67
C PHE A 84 -12.58 -10.20 -2.83
N LEU A 85 -12.06 -10.71 -1.71
CA LEU A 85 -10.92 -11.64 -1.72
C LEU A 85 -11.28 -12.97 -2.41
N HIS A 86 -12.50 -13.45 -2.28
CA HIS A 86 -12.96 -14.70 -2.92
C HIS A 86 -13.18 -14.55 -4.43
N ARG A 87 -13.26 -13.32 -4.97
CA ARG A 87 -13.31 -13.07 -6.41
C ARG A 87 -11.98 -13.30 -7.12
N MET A 88 -10.88 -13.36 -6.37
CA MET A 88 -9.59 -13.76 -6.93
C MET A 88 -9.63 -15.21 -7.44
N PRO A 89 -8.88 -15.55 -8.50
CA PRO A 89 -8.68 -16.95 -8.89
C PRO A 89 -7.96 -17.72 -7.76
N PHE A 90 -8.02 -19.05 -7.80
CA PHE A 90 -7.44 -19.91 -6.75
C PHE A 90 -5.91 -19.76 -6.61
N TYR A 91 -5.25 -19.28 -7.66
CA TYR A 91 -3.80 -19.01 -7.72
C TYR A 91 -3.44 -17.54 -7.46
N GLY A 92 -4.42 -16.71 -7.17
CA GLY A 92 -4.19 -15.31 -6.79
C GLY A 92 -3.65 -15.18 -5.37
N ALA A 93 -3.11 -14.01 -5.03
CA ALA A 93 -2.51 -13.73 -3.72
C ALA A 93 -3.26 -12.64 -2.96
N ALA A 94 -3.65 -12.93 -1.71
CA ALA A 94 -4.18 -11.96 -0.77
C ALA A 94 -3.02 -11.43 0.11
N ILE A 95 -2.65 -10.18 -0.09
CA ILE A 95 -1.61 -9.49 0.69
C ILE A 95 -2.32 -8.64 1.74
N VAL A 96 -2.18 -8.96 3.02
CA VAL A 96 -2.99 -8.37 4.08
C VAL A 96 -2.15 -7.88 5.26
N CYS A 97 -2.55 -6.76 5.86
CA CYS A 97 -1.89 -6.22 7.04
C CYS A 97 -2.19 -7.11 8.26
N GLY A 98 -1.17 -7.86 8.72
CA GLY A 98 -1.27 -8.72 9.89
C GLY A 98 -1.33 -7.98 11.22
N ASP A 99 -1.09 -6.67 11.25
CA ASP A 99 -1.14 -5.85 12.45
C ASP A 99 -2.52 -5.19 12.65
N ASP A 100 -3.39 -5.23 11.63
CA ASP A 100 -4.73 -4.64 11.71
C ASP A 100 -5.74 -5.61 12.35
N PRO A 101 -6.46 -5.21 13.42
CA PRO A 101 -7.42 -6.09 14.11
C PRO A 101 -8.60 -6.50 13.23
N GLY A 102 -9.08 -5.61 12.37
CA GLY A 102 -10.17 -5.91 11.42
C GLY A 102 -9.77 -7.00 10.45
N VAL A 103 -8.59 -6.88 9.86
CA VAL A 103 -7.99 -7.90 8.97
C VAL A 103 -7.77 -9.21 9.71
N GLN A 104 -7.18 -9.18 10.92
CA GLN A 104 -6.97 -10.39 11.73
C GLN A 104 -8.26 -11.16 11.98
N SER A 105 -9.39 -10.45 12.14
CA SER A 105 -10.70 -11.07 12.41
C SER A 105 -11.25 -11.89 11.24
N ILE A 106 -10.71 -11.73 10.02
CA ILE A 106 -11.17 -12.43 8.81
C ILE A 106 -10.11 -13.32 8.16
N VAL A 107 -8.83 -13.20 8.56
CA VAL A 107 -7.71 -13.84 7.84
C VAL A 107 -7.86 -15.36 7.72
N GLU A 108 -8.37 -16.03 8.75
CA GLU A 108 -8.60 -17.49 8.74
C GLU A 108 -9.72 -17.93 7.80
N GLN A 109 -10.59 -17.00 7.38
CA GLN A 109 -11.72 -17.25 6.47
C GLN A 109 -11.32 -17.06 5.00
N ILE A 110 -10.12 -16.55 4.73
CA ILE A 110 -9.62 -16.31 3.36
C ILE A 110 -9.23 -17.65 2.73
N SER A 111 -9.93 -18.07 1.70
CA SER A 111 -9.70 -19.33 0.99
C SER A 111 -8.67 -19.21 -0.17
N ARG A 112 -7.88 -18.15 -0.19
CA ARG A 112 -6.82 -17.89 -1.18
C ARG A 112 -5.45 -17.89 -0.50
N PRO A 113 -4.34 -18.05 -1.23
CA PRO A 113 -3.01 -17.87 -0.67
C PRO A 113 -2.89 -16.52 0.03
N VAL A 114 -2.49 -16.52 1.31
CA VAL A 114 -2.38 -15.31 2.13
C VAL A 114 -0.92 -15.00 2.42
N ILE A 115 -0.53 -13.75 2.18
CA ILE A 115 0.75 -13.19 2.58
C ILE A 115 0.47 -12.06 3.57
N THR A 116 0.80 -12.28 4.85
CA THR A 116 0.66 -11.27 5.88
C THR A 116 1.90 -10.37 5.92
N TYR A 117 1.69 -9.07 6.07
CA TYR A 117 2.78 -8.10 6.29
C TYR A 117 2.52 -7.28 7.56
N GLY A 118 3.59 -6.78 8.17
CA GLY A 118 3.47 -5.96 9.38
C GLY A 118 4.76 -5.82 10.17
N PHE A 119 4.62 -5.35 11.40
CA PHE A 119 5.70 -5.26 12.38
C PHE A 119 5.71 -6.48 13.33
N SER A 120 4.59 -7.17 13.47
CA SER A 120 4.43 -8.30 14.38
C SER A 120 5.32 -9.47 13.99
N GLU A 121 5.70 -10.31 14.98
CA GLU A 121 6.56 -11.49 14.75
C GLU A 121 5.89 -12.56 13.88
N ASN A 122 4.58 -12.54 13.83
CA ASN A 122 3.78 -13.47 13.04
C ASN A 122 3.65 -13.06 11.58
N ALA A 123 3.98 -11.80 11.23
CA ALA A 123 3.95 -11.35 9.85
C ALA A 123 4.97 -12.13 9.01
N ARG A 124 4.55 -12.57 7.82
CA ARG A 124 5.41 -13.30 6.88
C ARG A 124 6.39 -12.37 6.16
N VAL A 125 5.98 -11.11 5.95
CA VAL A 125 6.83 -10.01 5.47
C VAL A 125 6.88 -8.97 6.58
N ARG A 126 8.01 -8.83 7.24
CA ARG A 126 8.12 -8.07 8.48
C ARG A 126 9.13 -6.94 8.36
N ALA A 127 8.78 -5.74 8.82
CA ALA A 127 9.76 -4.67 9.02
C ALA A 127 10.35 -4.74 10.43
N VAL A 128 11.68 -4.73 10.49
CA VAL A 128 12.46 -4.64 11.73
C VAL A 128 13.44 -3.47 11.66
N ASP A 129 14.04 -3.08 12.77
CA ASP A 129 15.01 -1.98 12.86
C ASP A 129 14.49 -0.65 12.28
N VAL A 130 13.21 -0.39 12.48
CA VAL A 130 12.51 0.77 11.91
C VAL A 130 12.94 2.05 12.62
N ARG A 131 13.52 2.98 11.87
CA ARG A 131 13.97 4.28 12.36
C ARG A 131 13.58 5.39 11.38
N ALA A 132 13.31 6.57 11.93
CA ALA A 132 13.04 7.78 11.16
C ALA A 132 14.30 8.66 11.16
N GLU A 133 14.71 9.12 10.00
CA GLU A 133 15.87 10.00 9.85
C GLU A 133 15.65 10.95 8.66
N HIS A 134 15.83 12.26 8.89
CA HIS A 134 15.70 13.31 7.86
C HIS A 134 14.44 13.23 6.99
N GLY A 135 13.30 12.89 7.60
CA GLY A 135 12.02 12.77 6.87
C GLY A 135 11.83 11.46 6.11
N GLN A 136 12.77 10.55 6.20
CA GLN A 136 12.73 9.21 5.61
C GLN A 136 12.55 8.14 6.68
N MET A 137 12.10 6.97 6.26
CA MET A 137 12.08 5.77 7.10
C MET A 137 13.12 4.77 6.59
N HIS A 138 13.92 4.24 7.52
CA HIS A 138 14.90 3.19 7.25
C HIS A 138 14.51 1.93 8.02
N PHE A 139 14.53 0.79 7.37
CA PHE A 139 14.15 -0.48 7.98
C PHE A 139 14.70 -1.67 7.20
N LEU A 140 14.73 -2.83 7.84
CA LEU A 140 15.06 -4.10 7.21
C LEU A 140 13.78 -4.90 7.02
N VAL A 141 13.56 -5.45 5.82
CA VAL A 141 12.41 -6.29 5.50
C VAL A 141 12.80 -7.76 5.53
N GLN A 142 12.31 -8.48 6.53
CA GLN A 142 12.40 -9.93 6.61
C GLN A 142 11.31 -10.56 5.73
N ARG A 143 11.68 -11.32 4.72
CA ARG A 143 10.75 -11.92 3.74
C ARG A 143 11.04 -13.38 3.44
N GLN A 144 11.98 -13.99 4.17
CA GLN A 144 12.31 -15.41 4.03
C GLN A 144 11.10 -16.32 4.22
N LYS A 145 10.24 -16.03 5.21
CA LYS A 145 9.03 -16.83 5.49
C LYS A 145 7.98 -16.80 4.38
N ALA A 146 7.92 -15.70 3.62
CA ALA A 146 6.94 -15.53 2.55
C ALA A 146 7.46 -16.05 1.21
N PHE A 147 8.69 -15.68 0.86
CA PHE A 147 9.23 -15.80 -0.50
C PHE A 147 10.54 -16.60 -0.59
N GLY A 148 11.13 -17.00 0.54
CA GLY A 148 12.45 -17.64 0.54
C GLY A 148 13.60 -16.68 0.16
N LEU A 149 13.33 -15.38 0.09
CA LEU A 149 14.28 -14.36 -0.29
C LEU A 149 15.07 -13.81 0.91
N PRO A 150 16.30 -13.30 0.71
CA PRO A 150 17.08 -12.67 1.76
C PRO A 150 16.42 -11.39 2.27
N ASP A 151 16.83 -10.94 3.46
CA ASP A 151 16.39 -9.68 4.04
C ASP A 151 16.74 -8.51 3.12
N LEU A 152 15.84 -7.55 2.99
CA LEU A 152 15.97 -6.37 2.12
C LEU A 152 16.11 -5.11 2.96
N PRO A 153 17.25 -4.41 2.95
CA PRO A 153 17.37 -3.09 3.54
C PRO A 153 16.63 -2.05 2.68
N VAL A 154 15.82 -1.22 3.32
CA VAL A 154 14.97 -0.24 2.63
C VAL A 154 15.15 1.15 3.21
N THR A 155 15.28 2.12 2.32
CA THR A 155 15.07 3.54 2.59
C THR A 155 13.79 3.96 1.89
N LEU A 156 12.82 4.47 2.64
CA LEU A 156 11.55 4.98 2.13
C LEU A 156 11.53 6.50 2.24
N ASN A 157 11.37 7.19 1.13
CA ASN A 157 11.25 8.65 1.10
C ASN A 157 9.81 9.10 1.45
N ALA A 158 9.35 8.68 2.61
CA ALA A 158 8.08 9.10 3.21
C ALA A 158 8.18 8.86 4.73
N ALA A 159 7.72 9.82 5.52
CA ALA A 159 7.76 9.72 6.98
C ALA A 159 6.55 8.93 7.52
N GLY A 160 6.75 8.32 8.69
CA GLY A 160 5.67 7.68 9.46
C GLY A 160 5.59 6.16 9.31
N ARG A 161 5.27 5.51 10.43
CA ARG A 161 5.16 4.03 10.50
C ARG A 161 4.08 3.46 9.57
N HIS A 162 2.98 4.19 9.37
CA HIS A 162 1.94 3.79 8.42
C HIS A 162 2.47 3.70 6.97
N ASN A 163 3.42 4.57 6.58
CA ASN A 163 4.07 4.48 5.27
C ASN A 163 5.02 3.29 5.17
N VAL A 164 5.62 2.84 6.30
CA VAL A 164 6.36 1.56 6.32
C VAL A 164 5.41 0.40 6.02
N LEU A 165 4.22 0.35 6.62
CA LEU A 165 3.21 -0.67 6.30
C LEU A 165 2.80 -0.61 4.82
N ASN A 166 2.57 0.59 4.28
CA ASN A 166 2.27 0.77 2.85
C ASN A 166 3.42 0.28 1.94
N ALA A 167 4.68 0.51 2.36
CA ALA A 167 5.85 0.01 1.65
C ALA A 167 5.95 -1.52 1.73
N LEU A 168 5.68 -2.14 2.89
CA LEU A 168 5.65 -3.60 3.04
C LEU A 168 4.61 -4.24 2.10
N ALA A 169 3.42 -3.62 1.98
CA ALA A 169 2.41 -4.06 1.02
C ALA A 169 2.94 -4.01 -0.43
N ALA A 170 3.58 -2.90 -0.82
CA ALA A 170 4.15 -2.75 -2.15
C ALA A 170 5.31 -3.73 -2.41
N ILE A 171 6.17 -3.95 -1.42
CA ILE A 171 7.26 -4.94 -1.47
C ILE A 171 6.69 -6.35 -1.63
N SER A 172 5.62 -6.68 -0.89
CA SER A 172 4.98 -8.01 -0.99
C SER A 172 4.42 -8.25 -2.39
N VAL A 173 3.75 -7.25 -3.00
CA VAL A 173 3.31 -7.32 -4.40
C VAL A 173 4.50 -7.52 -5.33
N ALA A 174 5.54 -6.71 -5.17
CA ALA A 174 6.73 -6.75 -6.01
C ALA A 174 7.46 -8.10 -5.95
N CYS A 175 7.56 -8.70 -4.76
CA CYS A 175 8.15 -10.04 -4.60
C CYS A 175 7.28 -11.12 -5.24
N GLU A 176 5.95 -11.02 -5.14
CA GLU A 176 5.02 -11.99 -5.74
C GLU A 176 5.13 -12.04 -7.28
N ILE A 177 5.45 -10.92 -7.90
CA ILE A 177 5.63 -10.81 -9.36
C ILE A 177 7.10 -10.66 -9.79
N GLU A 178 8.01 -11.02 -8.91
CA GLU A 178 9.46 -11.14 -9.17
C GLU A 178 10.17 -9.84 -9.62
N VAL A 179 9.74 -8.69 -9.11
CA VAL A 179 10.47 -7.42 -9.32
C VAL A 179 11.82 -7.48 -8.62
N ALA A 180 12.87 -7.08 -9.32
CA ALA A 180 14.23 -7.08 -8.78
C ALA A 180 14.39 -6.15 -7.56
N ASP A 181 15.14 -6.57 -6.55
CA ASP A 181 15.39 -5.84 -5.31
C ASP A 181 15.91 -4.42 -5.52
N ALA A 182 16.80 -4.24 -6.48
CA ALA A 182 17.36 -2.93 -6.81
C ALA A 182 16.26 -1.95 -7.29
N ALA A 183 15.28 -2.42 -8.06
CA ALA A 183 14.16 -1.61 -8.53
C ALA A 183 13.20 -1.25 -7.37
N ILE A 184 12.95 -2.20 -6.47
CA ILE A 184 12.17 -1.97 -5.25
C ILE A 184 12.83 -0.88 -4.40
N GLN A 185 14.12 -1.03 -4.10
CA GLN A 185 14.89 -0.07 -3.30
C GLN A 185 14.92 1.31 -3.94
N GLN A 186 15.17 1.39 -5.24
CA GLN A 186 15.20 2.65 -5.99
C GLN A 186 13.83 3.34 -5.94
N ALA A 187 12.75 2.64 -6.25
CA ALA A 187 11.40 3.21 -6.27
C ALA A 187 10.99 3.79 -4.91
N LEU A 188 11.32 3.10 -3.81
CA LEU A 188 10.99 3.54 -2.46
C LEU A 188 11.86 4.73 -2.01
N ALA A 189 13.16 4.73 -2.35
CA ALA A 189 14.07 5.82 -2.03
C ALA A 189 13.76 7.11 -2.84
N GLU A 190 13.29 6.97 -4.08
CA GLU A 190 12.94 8.08 -4.96
C GLU A 190 11.46 8.49 -4.92
N PHE A 191 10.66 7.86 -4.05
CA PHE A 191 9.22 8.12 -3.97
C PHE A 191 8.95 9.59 -3.60
N LYS A 192 8.16 10.29 -4.43
CA LYS A 192 7.87 11.73 -4.28
C LYS A 192 6.55 12.00 -3.57
N GLY A 193 5.91 10.94 -3.02
CA GLY A 193 4.63 11.06 -2.36
C GLY A 193 3.45 11.21 -3.32
N VAL A 194 2.29 11.41 -2.74
CA VAL A 194 1.01 11.65 -3.41
C VAL A 194 0.55 13.05 -3.03
N GLY A 195 -0.03 13.77 -3.99
CA GLY A 195 -0.55 15.11 -3.73
C GLY A 195 -1.56 15.11 -2.58
N ARG A 196 -1.48 16.13 -1.74
CA ARG A 196 -2.35 16.32 -0.56
C ARG A 196 -2.26 15.19 0.49
N ARG A 197 -1.10 14.50 0.58
CA ARG A 197 -0.78 13.53 1.63
C ARG A 197 0.52 13.96 2.29
N PHE A 198 0.41 14.78 3.34
CA PHE A 198 1.52 15.45 4.02
C PHE A 198 2.50 16.11 3.03
N GLN A 199 1.94 16.76 2.01
CA GLN A 199 2.70 17.38 0.93
C GLN A 199 3.36 18.65 1.44
N HIS A 200 4.69 18.65 1.47
CA HIS A 200 5.49 19.79 1.92
C HIS A 200 5.77 20.75 0.75
N TYR A 201 5.32 21.99 0.86
CA TYR A 201 5.58 23.04 -0.14
C TYR A 201 6.83 23.87 0.17
N GLY A 202 7.55 23.50 1.23
CA GLY A 202 8.76 24.17 1.66
C GLY A 202 8.52 25.34 2.60
N ARG A 203 9.61 26.06 2.88
CA ARG A 203 9.61 27.21 3.77
C ARG A 203 9.25 28.45 3.01
N LEU A 204 8.14 29.06 3.34
CA LEU A 204 7.62 30.27 2.72
C LEU A 204 7.96 31.50 3.59
N HIS A 205 7.95 32.68 2.97
CA HIS A 205 8.13 33.95 3.63
C HIS A 205 6.93 34.86 3.37
N HIS A 206 6.31 35.35 4.45
CA HIS A 206 5.22 36.33 4.37
C HIS A 206 5.30 37.32 5.52
N GLN A 207 5.21 38.62 5.22
CA GLN A 207 5.23 39.72 6.18
C GLN A 207 6.40 39.64 7.20
N GLY A 208 7.63 39.33 6.72
CA GLY A 208 8.83 39.25 7.56
C GLY A 208 8.93 37.99 8.41
N LYS A 209 8.00 37.02 8.30
CA LYS A 209 8.01 35.74 9.02
C LYS A 209 8.23 34.57 8.06
N HIS A 210 8.87 33.53 8.58
CA HIS A 210 9.01 32.25 7.88
C HIS A 210 8.05 31.23 8.48
N PHE A 211 7.46 30.40 7.61
CA PHE A 211 6.61 29.27 8.00
C PHE A 211 6.73 28.13 6.97
N ASP A 212 6.50 26.92 7.42
CA ASP A 212 6.43 25.75 6.54
C ASP A 212 4.96 25.52 6.12
N LEU A 213 4.72 25.33 4.83
CA LEU A 213 3.38 25.02 4.30
C LEU A 213 3.30 23.53 4.02
N ILE A 214 2.35 22.86 4.66
CA ILE A 214 2.05 21.44 4.48
C ILE A 214 0.58 21.32 4.10
N ASP A 215 0.30 20.56 3.04
CA ASP A 215 -1.05 20.23 2.58
C ASP A 215 -1.33 18.75 2.86
N ASP A 216 -2.39 18.51 3.63
CA ASP A 216 -2.86 17.17 3.94
C ASP A 216 -4.38 17.09 3.73
N TYR A 217 -4.84 16.02 3.12
CA TYR A 217 -6.26 15.84 2.84
C TYR A 217 -7.09 15.73 4.13
N GLY A 218 -6.49 15.14 5.18
CA GLY A 218 -7.08 15.13 6.54
C GLY A 218 -8.44 14.46 6.60
N HIS A 219 -8.66 13.36 5.88
CA HIS A 219 -9.96 12.70 5.80
C HIS A 219 -10.34 12.00 7.12
N HIS A 220 -9.37 11.54 7.90
CA HIS A 220 -9.53 10.87 9.21
C HIS A 220 -8.76 11.60 10.29
#